data_db43b838ab8824b4aed6bca4d520b283
#
_entry.id   db43b838ab8824b4aed6bca4d520b283
#
_cell.length_a   1.000
_cell.length_b   1.000
_cell.length_c   1.000
_cell.angle_alpha   90.00
_cell.angle_beta   90.00
_cell.angle_gamma   90.00
#
_symmetry.space_group_name_H-M   'P 1'
#
loop_
_entity.id
_entity.type
_entity.pdbx_description
1 polymer ?
#
loop_
_entity_poly.entity_id
_entity_poly.type
_entity_poly.pdbx_seq_one_letter_code
_entity_poly.pdbx_strand_id
1 'polypeptide(L)'
;REPVSRHCPKEGPGHGCGHNLLGTACAGAAVALKERMEREQISGTVRVYGCPAEEIVIGKIRMNEQGVFDELSAAVTWHPFDRNRVSYDIWQAQDIKNYKFYGIAAHAARFPEKGRSALDAAELMNVGVNYLREHVADDVRMHYTYTNTDGPANIVPPFASTNYFIRSCLWKKTKDASERVDNCAKGAALMTGTRVEIEHVTCNKEMKTNRVLAETFYEEMKKIPTPVYTEDEIAFAAEISKEAGFENHGEYFTGLEPLEDQPVPLAIGTDVSDVSHTVPTIMLSAAAMCKGTPLHHWATTAQVGMSIGQKGMFYAAECMAEGAWQLVTKPEILNAAWDEFRKTE
;
A
#
# COMPACT_ATOMS: atom_id res chain seq x y z
N ARG A 1 -7.59 -12.88 3.56
CA ARG A 1 -8.85 -12.96 2.76
C ARG A 1 -9.50 -11.60 2.83
N GLU A 2 -9.80 -10.99 1.67
CA GLU A 2 -10.63 -9.80 1.64
C GLU A 2 -12.03 -10.09 2.22
N PRO A 3 -12.64 -9.12 2.92
CA PRO A 3 -13.95 -9.33 3.52
C PRO A 3 -15.02 -9.60 2.44
N VAL A 4 -15.86 -10.58 2.68
CA VAL A 4 -17.00 -10.88 1.82
C VAL A 4 -18.06 -9.82 2.04
N SER A 5 -18.49 -9.14 0.97
CA SER A 5 -19.58 -8.19 1.03
C SER A 5 -20.92 -8.89 1.32
N ARG A 6 -21.71 -8.33 2.25
CA ARG A 6 -23.09 -8.78 2.50
C ARG A 6 -24.00 -8.63 1.27
N HIS A 7 -23.64 -7.73 0.35
CA HIS A 7 -24.37 -7.49 -0.89
C HIS A 7 -23.83 -8.34 -2.06
N CYS A 8 -22.79 -9.16 -1.84
CA CYS A 8 -22.33 -10.10 -2.84
C CYS A 8 -23.14 -11.41 -2.71
N PRO A 9 -23.90 -11.80 -3.74
CA PRO A 9 -24.73 -13.01 -3.67
C PRO A 9 -23.94 -14.31 -3.71
N LYS A 10 -22.60 -14.25 -3.84
CA LYS A 10 -21.68 -15.40 -3.87
C LYS A 10 -20.65 -15.27 -2.78
N GLU A 11 -20.41 -16.35 -2.05
CA GLU A 11 -19.25 -16.45 -1.16
C GLU A 11 -17.97 -16.43 -2.00
N GLY A 12 -17.02 -15.56 -1.63
CA GLY A 12 -15.76 -15.43 -2.33
C GLY A 12 -15.00 -14.16 -1.96
N PRO A 13 -13.77 -14.00 -2.48
CA PRO A 13 -13.02 -12.76 -2.34
C PRO A 13 -13.70 -11.62 -3.11
N GLY A 14 -13.63 -10.42 -2.56
CA GLY A 14 -14.11 -9.19 -3.18
C GLY A 14 -13.01 -8.13 -3.22
N HIS A 15 -13.20 -7.08 -4.03
CA HIS A 15 -12.26 -5.95 -4.10
C HIS A 15 -12.44 -5.00 -2.91
N GLY A 16 -11.83 -5.32 -1.78
CA GLY A 16 -11.87 -4.50 -0.54
C GLY A 16 -11.05 -3.23 -0.61
N CYS A 17 -10.22 -3.07 -1.64
CA CYS A 17 -9.40 -1.88 -1.91
C CYS A 17 -9.77 -1.17 -3.24
N GLY A 18 -10.72 -1.71 -3.99
CA GLY A 18 -11.22 -1.10 -5.24
C GLY A 18 -10.28 -1.22 -6.44
N HIS A 19 -9.35 -2.16 -6.45
CA HIS A 19 -8.39 -2.35 -7.55
C HIS A 19 -9.04 -2.74 -8.89
N ASN A 20 -10.29 -3.21 -8.89
CA ASN A 20 -11.10 -3.37 -10.10
C ASN A 20 -11.31 -2.04 -10.84
N LEU A 21 -11.44 -0.94 -10.11
CA LEU A 21 -11.57 0.40 -10.66
C LEU A 21 -10.21 0.98 -11.06
N LEU A 22 -9.17 0.70 -10.26
CA LEU A 22 -7.83 1.26 -10.41
C LEU A 22 -7.27 0.97 -11.80
N GLY A 23 -7.17 -0.29 -12.19
CA GLY A 23 -6.63 -0.70 -13.48
C GLY A 23 -7.48 -0.20 -14.65
N THR A 24 -8.82 -0.20 -14.50
CA THR A 24 -9.74 0.27 -15.52
C THR A 24 -9.58 1.77 -15.80
N ALA A 25 -9.47 2.60 -14.75
CA ALA A 25 -9.25 4.04 -14.93
C ALA A 25 -7.89 4.35 -15.56
N CYS A 26 -6.81 3.64 -15.17
CA CYS A 26 -5.50 3.81 -15.80
C CYS A 26 -5.54 3.49 -17.30
N ALA A 27 -6.21 2.41 -17.68
CA ALA A 27 -6.40 2.07 -19.09
C ALA A 27 -7.23 3.12 -19.82
N GLY A 28 -8.34 3.58 -19.22
CA GLY A 28 -9.19 4.64 -19.78
C GLY A 28 -8.45 5.96 -19.98
N ALA A 29 -7.65 6.37 -19.00
CA ALA A 29 -6.81 7.58 -19.10
C ALA A 29 -5.80 7.48 -20.25
N ALA A 30 -5.16 6.32 -20.41
CA ALA A 30 -4.20 6.10 -21.48
C ALA A 30 -4.86 6.12 -22.86
N VAL A 31 -6.08 5.56 -23.02
CA VAL A 31 -6.85 5.64 -24.27
C VAL A 31 -7.20 7.08 -24.58
N ALA A 32 -7.74 7.83 -23.62
CA ALA A 32 -8.11 9.24 -23.82
C ALA A 32 -6.90 10.10 -24.20
N LEU A 33 -5.78 9.91 -23.49
CA LEU A 33 -4.53 10.61 -23.78
C LEU A 33 -4.01 10.27 -25.19
N LYS A 34 -3.98 8.98 -25.55
CA LYS A 34 -3.55 8.53 -26.88
C LYS A 34 -4.38 9.13 -27.98
N GLU A 35 -5.73 9.07 -27.88
CA GLU A 35 -6.63 9.64 -28.90
C GLU A 35 -6.43 11.15 -29.06
N ARG A 36 -6.20 11.89 -27.96
CA ARG A 36 -5.89 13.30 -27.99
C ARG A 36 -4.54 13.59 -28.65
N MET A 37 -3.51 12.83 -28.30
CA MET A 37 -2.17 12.97 -28.91
C MET A 37 -2.22 12.73 -30.43
N GLU A 38 -2.95 11.70 -30.88
CA GLU A 38 -3.13 11.40 -32.31
C GLU A 38 -3.86 12.54 -33.03
N ARG A 39 -4.97 13.05 -32.47
CA ARG A 39 -5.76 14.14 -33.02
C ARG A 39 -4.95 15.44 -33.14
N GLU A 40 -4.14 15.75 -32.14
CA GLU A 40 -3.33 16.97 -32.05
C GLU A 40 -1.90 16.81 -32.59
N GLN A 41 -1.60 15.63 -33.15
CA GLN A 41 -0.29 15.27 -33.74
C GLN A 41 0.89 15.47 -32.77
N ILE A 42 0.69 15.16 -31.50
CA ILE A 42 1.74 15.16 -30.46
C ILE A 42 2.43 13.80 -30.43
N SER A 43 3.75 13.80 -30.61
CA SER A 43 4.56 12.59 -30.53
C SER A 43 4.85 12.20 -29.08
N GLY A 44 4.80 10.89 -28.79
CA GLY A 44 5.11 10.34 -27.48
C GLY A 44 4.70 8.88 -27.39
N THR A 45 5.03 8.27 -26.25
CA THR A 45 4.65 6.88 -25.96
C THR A 45 3.88 6.83 -24.65
N VAL A 46 2.66 6.27 -24.69
CA VAL A 46 1.87 5.97 -23.51
C VAL A 46 1.94 4.48 -23.24
N ARG A 47 2.39 4.09 -22.05
CA ARG A 47 2.48 2.69 -21.62
C ARG A 47 1.51 2.43 -20.47
N VAL A 48 0.77 1.34 -20.54
CA VAL A 48 -0.08 0.86 -19.44
C VAL A 48 0.52 -0.44 -18.89
N TYR A 49 0.71 -0.48 -17.59
CA TYR A 49 1.28 -1.64 -16.91
C TYR A 49 0.22 -2.34 -16.06
N GLY A 50 -0.06 -3.60 -16.36
CA GLY A 50 -0.81 -4.48 -15.47
C GLY A 50 0.10 -5.00 -14.37
N CYS A 51 -0.10 -4.54 -13.14
CA CYS A 51 0.77 -4.86 -12.00
C CYS A 51 0.06 -5.83 -11.05
N PRO A 52 0.47 -7.09 -10.97
CA PRO A 52 -0.15 -8.07 -10.07
C PRO A 52 0.36 -7.91 -8.64
N ALA A 53 -0.34 -8.55 -7.68
CA ALA A 53 0.13 -8.78 -6.32
C ALA A 53 0.47 -7.49 -5.52
N GLU A 54 -0.32 -6.42 -5.71
CA GLU A 54 -0.14 -5.16 -4.98
C GLU A 54 -0.43 -5.32 -3.48
N GLU A 55 -1.49 -6.05 -3.11
CA GLU A 55 -1.93 -6.28 -1.73
C GLU A 55 -0.91 -7.04 -0.84
N ILE A 56 0.08 -7.65 -1.45
CA ILE A 56 1.20 -8.26 -0.76
C ILE A 56 2.53 -7.54 -1.04
N VAL A 57 2.45 -6.35 -1.65
CA VAL A 57 3.57 -5.42 -1.89
C VAL A 57 4.75 -6.12 -2.61
N ILE A 58 4.49 -6.75 -3.77
CA ILE A 58 5.51 -7.51 -4.50
C ILE A 58 5.58 -7.14 -5.98
N GLY A 59 4.43 -6.91 -6.64
CA GLY A 59 4.35 -6.86 -8.09
C GLY A 59 5.23 -5.81 -8.72
N LYS A 60 5.04 -4.54 -8.39
CA LYS A 60 5.81 -3.42 -8.95
C LYS A 60 7.27 -3.45 -8.49
N ILE A 61 7.56 -3.98 -7.30
CA ILE A 61 8.93 -4.16 -6.83
C ILE A 61 9.69 -5.09 -7.78
N ARG A 62 9.11 -6.25 -8.10
CA ARG A 62 9.72 -7.22 -9.03
C ARG A 62 9.84 -6.68 -10.45
N MET A 63 8.84 -5.93 -10.92
CA MET A 63 8.89 -5.25 -12.21
C MET A 63 10.01 -4.20 -12.24
N ASN A 64 10.16 -3.43 -11.14
CA ASN A 64 11.19 -2.41 -10.99
C ASN A 64 12.60 -3.03 -10.95
N GLU A 65 12.79 -4.13 -10.23
CA GLU A 65 14.05 -4.90 -10.21
C GLU A 65 14.46 -5.43 -11.61
N GLN A 66 13.48 -5.61 -12.50
CA GLN A 66 13.73 -6.03 -13.90
C GLN A 66 13.88 -4.84 -14.86
N GLY A 67 13.93 -3.60 -14.37
CA GLY A 67 14.11 -2.40 -15.18
C GLY A 67 12.90 -2.04 -16.04
N VAL A 68 11.70 -2.56 -15.71
CA VAL A 68 10.47 -2.32 -16.53
C VAL A 68 10.11 -0.84 -16.61
N PHE A 69 10.48 -0.05 -15.60
CA PHE A 69 10.15 1.37 -15.50
C PHE A 69 11.29 2.32 -15.87
N ASP A 70 12.49 1.81 -16.20
CA ASP A 70 13.70 2.63 -16.39
C ASP A 70 13.60 3.62 -17.56
N GLU A 71 12.82 3.30 -18.58
CA GLU A 71 12.66 4.14 -19.77
C GLU A 71 11.53 5.17 -19.66
N LEU A 72 10.83 5.22 -18.51
CA LEU A 72 9.73 6.15 -18.34
C LEU A 72 10.22 7.56 -18.08
N SER A 73 9.46 8.53 -18.58
CA SER A 73 9.66 9.95 -18.28
C SER A 73 8.90 10.41 -17.04
N ALA A 74 7.75 9.81 -16.78
CA ALA A 74 6.96 9.97 -15.56
C ALA A 74 6.03 8.76 -15.39
N ALA A 75 5.59 8.49 -14.16
CA ALA A 75 4.57 7.50 -13.85
C ALA A 75 3.37 8.16 -13.18
N VAL A 76 2.17 7.75 -13.61
CA VAL A 76 0.90 8.27 -13.10
C VAL A 76 0.02 7.11 -12.69
N THR A 77 -0.55 7.19 -11.50
CA THR A 77 -1.53 6.23 -10.99
C THR A 77 -2.55 6.90 -10.11
N TRP A 78 -3.52 6.15 -9.62
CA TRP A 78 -4.50 6.64 -8.66
C TRP A 78 -4.89 5.53 -7.69
N HIS A 79 -5.60 5.89 -6.62
CA HIS A 79 -6.19 4.92 -5.71
C HIS A 79 -7.65 5.30 -5.41
N PRO A 80 -8.59 4.35 -5.45
CA PRO A 80 -9.96 4.58 -4.99
C PRO A 80 -9.98 4.89 -3.50
N PHE A 81 -10.62 5.99 -3.12
CA PHE A 81 -10.77 6.44 -1.76
C PHE A 81 -12.16 7.02 -1.53
N ASP A 82 -12.37 7.64 -0.39
CA ASP A 82 -13.58 8.37 -0.02
C ASP A 82 -13.51 9.88 -0.31
N ARG A 83 -12.47 10.34 -1.02
CA ARG A 83 -12.17 11.75 -1.29
C ARG A 83 -11.40 11.96 -2.58
N ASN A 84 -11.47 13.18 -3.12
CA ASN A 84 -10.72 13.59 -4.30
C ASN A 84 -9.52 14.43 -3.87
N ARG A 85 -8.32 14.02 -4.21
CA ARG A 85 -7.09 14.75 -3.89
C ARG A 85 -5.91 14.31 -4.75
N VAL A 86 -4.88 15.15 -4.80
CA VAL A 86 -3.54 14.70 -5.19
C VAL A 86 -2.85 14.13 -3.96
N SER A 87 -2.35 12.92 -4.03
CA SER A 87 -1.61 12.28 -2.93
C SER A 87 -0.19 12.87 -2.89
N TYR A 88 0.01 13.85 -2.02
CA TYR A 88 1.33 14.38 -1.68
C TYR A 88 1.77 13.79 -0.35
N ASP A 89 1.71 12.45 -0.27
CA ASP A 89 1.91 11.68 0.95
C ASP A 89 3.20 10.87 0.90
N ILE A 90 3.84 10.74 2.07
CA ILE A 90 4.89 9.77 2.30
C ILE A 90 4.23 8.45 2.71
N TRP A 91 3.97 7.57 1.74
CA TRP A 91 3.57 6.19 2.01
C TRP A 91 4.75 5.44 2.59
N GLN A 92 4.52 4.68 3.68
CA GLN A 92 5.61 4.14 4.48
C GLN A 92 6.43 3.07 3.76
N ALA A 93 7.73 3.08 4.05
CA ALA A 93 8.61 1.96 3.82
C ALA A 93 8.25 0.80 4.75
N GLN A 94 8.41 -0.43 4.26
CA GLN A 94 8.15 -1.67 4.99
C GLN A 94 9.23 -2.70 4.72
N ASP A 95 9.51 -3.54 5.72
CA ASP A 95 10.28 -4.77 5.60
C ASP A 95 9.50 -5.91 6.28
N ILE A 96 9.20 -6.96 5.52
CA ILE A 96 8.36 -8.07 5.96
C ILE A 96 9.18 -9.34 5.97
N LYS A 97 9.26 -9.98 7.14
CA LYS A 97 10.07 -11.17 7.36
C LYS A 97 9.34 -12.25 8.14
N ASN A 98 9.68 -13.49 7.85
CA ASN A 98 9.32 -14.65 8.67
C ASN A 98 10.55 -15.12 9.43
N TYR A 99 10.39 -15.35 10.72
CA TYR A 99 11.43 -15.93 11.59
C TYR A 99 10.98 -17.34 11.96
N LYS A 100 11.73 -18.34 11.50
CA LYS A 100 11.46 -19.77 11.70
C LYS A 100 12.50 -20.34 12.66
N PHE A 101 12.02 -20.77 13.83
CA PHE A 101 12.86 -21.38 14.86
C PHE A 101 12.75 -22.90 14.80
N TYR A 102 13.90 -23.56 14.90
CA TYR A 102 14.01 -25.01 14.90
C TYR A 102 14.71 -25.48 16.18
N GLY A 103 14.02 -26.27 16.96
CA GLY A 103 14.43 -26.82 18.23
C GLY A 103 14.56 -28.33 18.22
N ILE A 104 14.43 -28.94 19.39
CA ILE A 104 14.51 -30.39 19.60
C ILE A 104 13.32 -30.83 20.45
N ALA A 105 12.50 -31.74 19.93
CA ALA A 105 11.37 -32.30 20.66
C ALA A 105 11.84 -33.19 21.82
N ALA A 106 11.13 -33.09 22.94
CA ALA A 106 11.30 -33.99 24.08
C ALA A 106 10.00 -34.09 24.88
N HIS A 107 9.85 -35.12 25.70
CA HIS A 107 8.74 -35.19 26.64
C HIS A 107 8.95 -34.15 27.75
N ALA A 108 8.10 -33.12 27.78
CA ALA A 108 8.31 -31.91 28.59
C ALA A 108 8.41 -32.20 30.10
N ALA A 109 7.74 -33.21 30.64
CA ALA A 109 7.80 -33.57 32.05
C ALA A 109 8.86 -34.64 32.38
N ARG A 110 9.23 -35.50 31.40
CA ARG A 110 10.11 -36.65 31.67
C ARG A 110 11.57 -36.41 31.33
N PHE A 111 11.83 -35.67 30.25
CA PHE A 111 13.17 -35.42 29.71
C PHE A 111 13.30 -34.00 29.20
N PRO A 112 12.89 -32.95 29.95
CA PRO A 112 12.92 -31.56 29.48
C PRO A 112 14.34 -31.12 29.08
N GLU A 113 15.38 -31.64 29.76
CA GLU A 113 16.80 -31.32 29.53
C GLU A 113 17.28 -31.76 28.13
N LYS A 114 16.58 -32.68 27.47
CA LYS A 114 16.88 -33.13 26.10
C LYS A 114 16.20 -32.28 25.01
N GLY A 115 15.22 -31.46 25.40
CA GLY A 115 14.50 -30.56 24.49
C GLY A 115 15.22 -29.24 24.26
N ARG A 116 14.86 -28.59 23.17
CA ARG A 116 15.16 -27.18 22.87
C ARG A 116 13.89 -26.58 22.29
N SER A 117 13.29 -25.66 23.02
CA SER A 117 11.99 -25.10 22.64
C SER A 117 12.14 -24.01 21.59
N ALA A 118 11.61 -24.26 20.42
CA ALA A 118 11.49 -23.23 19.37
C ALA A 118 10.47 -22.15 19.74
N LEU A 119 9.45 -22.49 20.51
CA LEU A 119 8.44 -21.54 20.99
C LEU A 119 9.07 -20.55 21.97
N ASP A 120 9.89 -21.02 22.94
CA ASP A 120 10.60 -20.14 23.88
C ASP A 120 11.53 -19.17 23.12
N ALA A 121 12.18 -19.65 22.06
CA ALA A 121 12.99 -18.78 21.21
C ALA A 121 12.15 -17.66 20.55
N ALA A 122 10.99 -18.00 20.01
CA ALA A 122 10.08 -17.02 19.41
C ALA A 122 9.54 -16.03 20.45
N GLU A 123 9.22 -16.49 21.68
CA GLU A 123 8.79 -15.62 22.78
C GLU A 123 9.90 -14.68 23.23
N LEU A 124 11.13 -15.18 23.42
CA LEU A 124 12.29 -14.36 23.80
C LEU A 124 12.64 -13.34 22.72
N MET A 125 12.52 -13.68 21.44
CA MET A 125 12.65 -12.72 20.36
C MET A 125 11.61 -11.60 20.50
N ASN A 126 10.33 -11.93 20.72
CA ASN A 126 9.26 -10.95 20.86
C ASN A 126 9.47 -10.05 22.07
N VAL A 127 9.95 -10.59 23.20
CA VAL A 127 10.35 -9.82 24.39
C VAL A 127 11.49 -8.85 24.04
N GLY A 128 12.54 -9.35 23.38
CA GLY A 128 13.67 -8.53 22.93
C GLY A 128 13.25 -7.38 22.01
N VAL A 129 12.36 -7.65 21.04
CA VAL A 129 11.81 -6.63 20.16
C VAL A 129 10.96 -5.62 20.93
N ASN A 130 10.20 -6.03 21.95
CA ASN A 130 9.45 -5.10 22.78
C ASN A 130 10.34 -4.13 23.56
N TYR A 131 11.51 -4.57 24.04
CA TYR A 131 12.52 -3.66 24.61
C TYR A 131 13.20 -2.79 23.54
N LEU A 132 13.39 -3.31 22.32
CA LEU A 132 13.93 -2.54 21.21
C LEU A 132 13.06 -1.33 20.83
N ARG A 133 11.75 -1.39 21.07
CA ARG A 133 10.80 -0.28 20.78
C ARG A 133 11.18 1.03 21.48
N GLU A 134 11.81 0.96 22.64
CA GLU A 134 12.30 2.12 23.39
C GLU A 134 13.47 2.84 22.69
N HIS A 135 14.14 2.18 21.75
CA HIS A 135 15.40 2.63 21.17
C HIS A 135 15.37 2.74 19.63
N VAL A 136 14.20 2.95 19.05
CA VAL A 136 13.98 3.26 17.64
C VAL A 136 13.32 4.63 17.47
N ALA A 137 13.31 5.17 16.26
CA ALA A 137 12.63 6.44 16.00
C ALA A 137 11.11 6.32 16.23
N ASP A 138 10.46 7.45 16.61
CA ASP A 138 9.06 7.48 17.04
C ASP A 138 8.06 7.00 15.96
N ASP A 139 8.41 7.16 14.69
CA ASP A 139 7.60 6.71 13.56
C ASP A 139 7.81 5.24 13.17
N VAL A 140 8.76 4.52 13.80
CA VAL A 140 8.97 3.09 13.56
C VAL A 140 7.86 2.29 14.23
N ARG A 141 7.26 1.37 13.48
CA ARG A 141 6.28 0.39 13.98
C ARG A 141 6.74 -1.01 13.64
N MET A 142 6.62 -1.90 14.62
CA MET A 142 6.95 -3.32 14.49
C MET A 142 5.75 -4.14 14.94
N HIS A 143 5.09 -4.81 13.99
CA HIS A 143 3.94 -5.67 14.25
C HIS A 143 4.36 -7.11 14.08
N TYR A 144 3.83 -8.02 14.88
CA TYR A 144 4.09 -9.45 14.70
C TYR A 144 2.89 -10.32 15.03
N THR A 145 2.91 -11.51 14.49
CA THR A 145 2.02 -12.59 14.85
C THR A 145 2.75 -13.92 14.79
N TYR A 146 2.31 -14.90 15.60
CA TYR A 146 2.75 -16.28 15.41
C TYR A 146 2.07 -16.88 14.19
N THR A 147 2.85 -17.50 13.32
CA THR A 147 2.36 -18.25 12.16
C THR A 147 2.32 -19.75 12.43
N ASN A 148 3.11 -20.20 13.40
CA ASN A 148 3.09 -21.58 13.91
C ASN A 148 3.63 -21.61 15.35
N THR A 149 2.99 -22.37 16.25
CA THR A 149 3.43 -22.58 17.64
C THR A 149 3.52 -24.07 18.02
N ASP A 150 3.31 -24.93 17.09
CA ASP A 150 3.31 -26.41 16.99
C ASP A 150 3.29 -27.22 18.29
N GLY A 151 2.36 -28.16 18.35
CA GLY A 151 2.32 -29.31 19.27
C GLY A 151 1.54 -29.09 20.57
N PRO A 152 1.28 -30.19 21.30
CA PRO A 152 0.64 -30.17 22.61
C PRO A 152 1.64 -29.79 23.71
N ALA A 153 1.15 -29.20 24.80
CA ALA A 153 1.95 -28.65 25.89
C ALA A 153 2.88 -29.66 26.63
N ASN A 154 2.64 -30.94 26.48
CA ASN A 154 3.47 -31.99 27.07
C ASN A 154 4.68 -32.43 26.19
N ILE A 155 4.89 -31.77 25.05
CA ILE A 155 6.04 -31.94 24.17
C ILE A 155 6.74 -30.61 24.02
N VAL A 156 8.07 -30.57 24.19
CA VAL A 156 8.89 -29.38 23.88
C VAL A 156 8.75 -29.07 22.40
N PRO A 157 8.27 -27.87 22.00
CA PRO A 157 7.99 -27.55 20.61
C PRO A 157 9.25 -27.53 19.74
N PRO A 158 9.38 -28.40 18.73
CA PRO A 158 10.56 -28.43 17.87
C PRO A 158 10.54 -27.38 16.77
N PHE A 159 9.39 -26.75 16.52
CA PHE A 159 9.25 -25.70 15.51
C PHE A 159 8.30 -24.60 16.00
N ALA A 160 8.67 -23.35 15.74
CA ALA A 160 7.80 -22.20 15.87
C ALA A 160 8.16 -21.15 14.82
N SER A 161 7.21 -20.34 14.43
CA SER A 161 7.48 -19.23 13.51
C SER A 161 6.63 -18.00 13.79
N THR A 162 7.22 -16.83 13.50
CA THR A 162 6.57 -15.52 13.60
C THR A 162 6.74 -14.75 12.31
N ASN A 163 5.72 -13.98 11.95
CA ASN A 163 5.78 -13.00 10.86
C ASN A 163 5.88 -11.61 11.44
N TYR A 164 6.76 -10.79 10.91
CA TYR A 164 6.99 -9.40 11.30
C TYR A 164 6.76 -8.46 10.14
N PHE A 165 6.09 -7.33 10.44
CA PHE A 165 6.01 -6.12 9.61
C PHE A 165 6.74 -5.00 10.35
N ILE A 166 7.80 -4.46 9.75
CA ILE A 166 8.59 -3.36 10.28
C ILE A 166 8.43 -2.20 9.31
N ARG A 167 8.00 -1.04 9.78
CA ARG A 167 7.69 0.10 8.93
C ARG A 167 8.04 1.44 9.54
N SER A 168 8.32 2.43 8.69
CA SER A 168 8.49 3.84 9.06
C SER A 168 8.35 4.74 7.83
N CYS A 169 8.41 6.06 8.01
CA CYS A 169 8.36 7.02 6.92
C CYS A 169 9.63 7.09 6.06
N LEU A 170 10.71 6.37 6.43
CA LEU A 170 11.98 6.35 5.69
C LEU A 170 12.58 4.94 5.69
N TRP A 171 12.98 4.46 4.52
CA TRP A 171 13.62 3.15 4.36
C TRP A 171 14.84 2.95 5.25
N LYS A 172 15.66 4.00 5.40
CA LYS A 172 16.85 3.95 6.27
C LYS A 172 16.50 3.58 7.71
N LYS A 173 15.40 4.13 8.26
CA LYS A 173 14.93 3.82 9.62
C LYS A 173 14.34 2.41 9.70
N THR A 174 13.56 2.03 8.69
CA THR A 174 12.97 0.69 8.58
C THR A 174 14.06 -0.37 8.53
N LYS A 175 15.09 -0.16 7.70
CA LYS A 175 16.22 -1.06 7.55
C LYS A 175 17.02 -1.22 8.86
N ASP A 176 17.37 -0.11 9.53
CA ASP A 176 18.06 -0.16 10.84
C ASP A 176 17.25 -0.96 11.86
N ALA A 177 15.97 -0.66 12.00
CA ALA A 177 15.10 -1.39 12.92
C ALA A 177 15.01 -2.88 12.58
N SER A 178 14.89 -3.21 11.29
CA SER A 178 14.82 -4.59 10.81
C SER A 178 16.09 -5.39 11.10
N GLU A 179 17.26 -4.82 10.86
CA GLU A 179 18.54 -5.46 11.20
C GLU A 179 18.67 -5.73 12.73
N ARG A 180 18.12 -4.85 13.55
CA ARG A 180 18.10 -5.02 15.01
C ARG A 180 17.08 -6.07 15.46
N VAL A 181 15.95 -6.21 14.76
CA VAL A 181 14.99 -7.31 14.97
C VAL A 181 15.64 -8.64 14.61
N ASP A 182 16.43 -8.72 13.52
CA ASP A 182 17.20 -9.91 13.16
C ASP A 182 18.18 -10.30 14.26
N ASN A 183 18.79 -9.32 14.93
CA ASN A 183 19.70 -9.58 16.07
C ASN A 183 18.94 -10.11 17.29
N CYS A 184 17.71 -9.64 17.56
CA CYS A 184 16.85 -10.22 18.61
C CYS A 184 16.56 -11.70 18.32
N ALA A 185 16.25 -12.06 17.08
CA ALA A 185 16.01 -13.44 16.68
C ALA A 185 17.25 -14.33 16.87
N LYS A 186 18.42 -13.86 16.44
CA LYS A 186 19.70 -14.56 16.59
C LYS A 186 20.06 -14.74 18.08
N GLY A 187 19.86 -13.70 18.90
CA GLY A 187 20.07 -13.75 20.34
C GLY A 187 19.16 -14.76 21.03
N ALA A 188 17.86 -14.75 20.67
CA ALA A 188 16.88 -15.69 21.19
C ALA A 188 17.25 -17.16 20.86
N ALA A 189 17.65 -17.42 19.62
CA ALA A 189 18.10 -18.73 19.19
C ALA A 189 19.33 -19.20 19.98
N LEU A 190 20.29 -18.30 20.21
CA LEU A 190 21.49 -18.61 21.02
C LEU A 190 21.12 -18.94 22.49
N MET A 191 20.24 -18.15 23.12
CA MET A 191 19.78 -18.35 24.48
C MET A 191 19.09 -19.70 24.70
N THR A 192 18.32 -20.16 23.70
CA THR A 192 17.51 -21.38 23.78
C THR A 192 18.21 -22.61 23.20
N GLY A 193 19.39 -22.45 22.59
CA GLY A 193 20.10 -23.52 21.90
C GLY A 193 19.34 -24.05 20.67
N THR A 194 18.54 -23.18 20.03
CA THR A 194 17.81 -23.45 18.81
C THR A 194 18.52 -22.87 17.59
N ARG A 195 18.01 -23.13 16.38
CA ARG A 195 18.45 -22.49 15.14
C ARG A 195 17.35 -21.58 14.63
N VAL A 196 17.69 -20.40 14.15
CA VAL A 196 16.76 -19.50 13.47
C VAL A 196 17.08 -19.42 11.96
N GLU A 197 16.04 -19.41 11.15
CA GLU A 197 16.07 -19.08 9.73
C GLU A 197 15.24 -17.82 9.54
N ILE A 198 15.83 -16.82 8.89
CA ILE A 198 15.20 -15.53 8.58
C ILE A 198 14.85 -15.54 7.11
N GLU A 199 13.56 -15.58 6.80
CA GLU A 199 13.05 -15.53 5.45
C GLU A 199 12.56 -14.11 5.14
N HIS A 200 13.20 -13.44 4.20
CA HIS A 200 12.74 -12.17 3.69
C HIS A 200 11.56 -12.40 2.72
N VAL A 201 10.42 -11.82 3.03
CA VAL A 201 9.19 -11.95 2.23
C VAL A 201 9.16 -10.89 1.13
N THR A 202 9.20 -9.62 1.55
CA THR A 202 9.24 -8.45 0.65
C THR A 202 9.64 -7.20 1.44
N CYS A 203 10.08 -6.18 0.73
CA CYS A 203 10.24 -4.84 1.29
C CYS A 203 9.91 -3.79 0.23
N ASN A 204 9.47 -2.61 0.65
CA ASN A 204 9.36 -1.44 -0.20
C ASN A 204 9.98 -0.22 0.50
N LYS A 205 10.44 0.72 -0.32
CA LYS A 205 10.84 2.05 0.16
C LYS A 205 9.61 2.92 0.43
N GLU A 206 9.82 4.08 1.05
CA GLU A 206 8.79 5.12 1.15
C GLU A 206 8.48 5.74 -0.21
N MET A 207 7.28 6.33 -0.34
CA MET A 207 6.94 7.11 -1.54
C MET A 207 7.80 8.36 -1.63
N LYS A 208 8.57 8.48 -2.69
CA LYS A 208 9.33 9.68 -3.04
C LYS A 208 8.38 10.64 -3.74
N THR A 209 7.97 11.69 -3.04
CA THR A 209 7.02 12.69 -3.55
C THR A 209 7.68 13.62 -4.59
N ASN A 210 6.85 14.18 -5.47
CA ASN A 210 7.29 15.17 -6.46
C ASN A 210 6.32 16.36 -6.48
N ARG A 211 6.77 17.51 -6.00
CA ARG A 211 5.97 18.73 -5.86
C ARG A 211 5.51 19.27 -7.22
N VAL A 212 6.41 19.27 -8.20
CA VAL A 212 6.10 19.76 -9.55
C VAL A 212 4.94 18.98 -10.17
N LEU A 213 4.98 17.64 -10.06
CA LEU A 213 3.88 16.82 -10.53
C LEU A 213 2.61 17.05 -9.70
N ALA A 214 2.73 17.13 -8.38
CA ALA A 214 1.58 17.37 -7.50
C ALA A 214 0.85 18.67 -7.84
N GLU A 215 1.54 19.76 -8.02
CA GLU A 215 0.98 21.05 -8.43
C GLU A 215 0.35 20.98 -9.83
N THR A 216 1.03 20.34 -10.78
CA THR A 216 0.52 20.20 -12.15
C THR A 216 -0.82 19.45 -12.16
N PHE A 217 -0.89 18.32 -11.52
CA PHE A 217 -2.12 17.53 -11.48
C PHE A 217 -3.23 18.18 -10.65
N TYR A 218 -2.87 18.86 -9.57
CA TYR A 218 -3.83 19.62 -8.76
C TYR A 218 -4.51 20.73 -9.56
N GLU A 219 -3.75 21.50 -10.36
CA GLU A 219 -4.30 22.55 -11.21
C GLU A 219 -5.23 22.00 -12.30
N GLU A 220 -4.97 20.80 -12.82
CA GLU A 220 -5.89 20.16 -13.77
C GLU A 220 -7.13 19.62 -13.07
N MET A 221 -6.99 18.95 -11.90
CA MET A 221 -8.13 18.46 -11.12
C MET A 221 -9.12 19.57 -10.72
N LYS A 222 -8.67 20.80 -10.49
CA LYS A 222 -9.54 21.94 -10.19
C LYS A 222 -10.47 22.31 -11.35
N LYS A 223 -10.11 21.98 -12.58
CA LYS A 223 -10.89 22.31 -13.78
C LYS A 223 -11.96 21.26 -14.10
N ILE A 224 -11.82 20.06 -13.56
CA ILE A 224 -12.67 18.92 -13.84
C ILE A 224 -13.81 18.86 -12.82
N PRO A 225 -15.08 18.87 -13.27
CA PRO A 225 -16.22 18.75 -12.35
C PRO A 225 -16.18 17.43 -11.58
N THR A 226 -16.35 17.49 -10.28
CA THR A 226 -16.47 16.29 -9.45
C THR A 226 -17.80 15.58 -9.69
N PRO A 227 -17.87 14.26 -9.49
CA PRO A 227 -19.07 13.48 -9.70
C PRO A 227 -20.28 13.99 -8.91
N VAL A 228 -21.46 13.94 -9.56
CA VAL A 228 -22.74 14.23 -8.93
C VAL A 228 -23.45 12.90 -8.62
N TYR A 229 -23.95 12.75 -7.42
CA TYR A 229 -24.63 11.54 -6.95
C TYR A 229 -26.14 11.70 -6.98
N THR A 230 -26.86 10.63 -7.35
CA THR A 230 -28.31 10.58 -7.38
C THR A 230 -28.89 10.38 -5.97
N GLU A 231 -30.19 10.62 -5.80
CA GLU A 231 -30.89 10.35 -4.54
C GLU A 231 -30.77 8.88 -4.10
N ASP A 232 -30.86 7.95 -5.06
CA ASP A 232 -30.71 6.51 -4.78
C ASP A 232 -29.30 6.16 -4.32
N GLU A 233 -28.26 6.78 -4.90
CA GLU A 233 -26.86 6.58 -4.48
C GLU A 233 -26.63 7.16 -3.06
N ILE A 234 -27.21 8.31 -2.76
CA ILE A 234 -27.13 8.91 -1.43
C ILE A 234 -27.86 8.02 -0.40
N ALA A 235 -29.04 7.51 -0.74
CA ALA A 235 -29.78 6.60 0.13
C ALA A 235 -29.01 5.29 0.36
N PHE A 236 -28.41 4.73 -0.67
CA PHE A 236 -27.57 3.53 -0.58
C PHE A 236 -26.33 3.77 0.31
N ALA A 237 -25.67 4.92 0.17
CA ALA A 237 -24.53 5.28 1.00
C ALA A 237 -24.94 5.42 2.48
N ALA A 238 -26.11 6.02 2.76
CA ALA A 238 -26.62 6.14 4.12
C ALA A 238 -26.91 4.77 4.75
N GLU A 239 -27.49 3.84 3.97
CA GLU A 239 -27.73 2.45 4.41
C GLU A 239 -26.43 1.72 4.72
N ILE A 240 -25.46 1.77 3.78
CA ILE A 240 -24.13 1.15 3.94
C ILE A 240 -23.42 1.70 5.20
N SER A 241 -23.44 3.02 5.37
CA SER A 241 -22.77 3.65 6.52
C SER A 241 -23.39 3.21 7.84
N LYS A 242 -24.72 3.12 7.89
CA LYS A 242 -25.47 2.64 9.06
C LYS A 242 -25.16 1.17 9.38
N GLU A 243 -25.21 0.30 8.37
CA GLU A 243 -24.95 -1.13 8.53
C GLU A 243 -23.49 -1.43 8.92
N ALA A 244 -22.56 -0.64 8.43
CA ALA A 244 -21.14 -0.76 8.71
C ALA A 244 -20.67 0.01 9.95
N GLY A 245 -21.54 0.84 10.54
CA GLY A 245 -21.25 1.60 11.75
C GLY A 245 -20.36 2.83 11.54
N PHE A 246 -20.40 3.46 10.35
CA PHE A 246 -19.65 4.70 10.09
C PHE A 246 -20.34 5.92 10.70
N GLU A 247 -19.54 6.88 11.17
CA GLU A 247 -20.05 8.12 11.76
C GLU A 247 -20.61 9.12 10.73
N ASN A 248 -20.22 9.01 9.47
CA ASN A 248 -20.47 10.02 8.42
C ASN A 248 -21.79 9.84 7.64
N HIS A 249 -22.70 9.03 8.08
CA HIS A 249 -24.10 8.92 7.60
C HIS A 249 -24.30 8.83 6.07
N GLY A 250 -23.29 8.34 5.30
CA GLY A 250 -23.41 8.15 3.85
C GLY A 250 -23.17 9.40 3.00
N GLU A 251 -22.54 10.42 3.54
CA GLU A 251 -22.13 11.58 2.75
C GLU A 251 -21.05 11.21 1.72
N TYR A 252 -21.10 11.88 0.58
CA TYR A 252 -20.04 11.83 -0.42
C TYR A 252 -19.14 13.06 -0.35
N PHE A 253 -17.90 12.86 -0.72
CA PHE A 253 -16.98 13.98 -0.93
C PHE A 253 -17.18 14.53 -2.35
N THR A 254 -17.66 15.76 -2.46
CA THR A 254 -18.00 16.41 -3.74
C THR A 254 -17.05 17.54 -4.12
N GLY A 255 -15.98 17.75 -3.36
CA GLY A 255 -14.95 18.76 -3.62
C GLY A 255 -13.63 18.18 -4.08
N LEU A 256 -12.61 19.02 -4.09
CA LEU A 256 -11.19 18.65 -4.19
C LEU A 256 -10.50 19.13 -2.92
N GLU A 257 -9.81 18.24 -2.22
CA GLU A 257 -9.01 18.63 -1.04
C GLU A 257 -7.87 19.56 -1.47
N PRO A 258 -7.53 20.59 -0.68
CA PRO A 258 -6.38 21.42 -0.94
C PRO A 258 -5.10 20.58 -1.05
N LEU A 259 -4.19 20.99 -1.94
CA LEU A 259 -2.86 20.39 -1.98
C LEU A 259 -2.08 20.83 -0.73
N GLU A 260 -1.53 19.85 -0.02
CA GLU A 260 -0.72 20.11 1.16
C GLU A 260 0.58 20.86 0.80
N ASP A 261 1.04 21.75 1.68
CA ASP A 261 2.28 22.50 1.49
C ASP A 261 3.53 21.64 1.64
N GLN A 262 3.45 20.59 2.47
CA GLN A 262 4.53 19.65 2.73
C GLN A 262 4.00 18.21 2.60
N PRO A 263 4.88 17.24 2.26
CA PRO A 263 4.49 15.85 2.22
C PRO A 263 3.96 15.35 3.58
N VAL A 264 2.83 14.66 3.57
CA VAL A 264 2.17 14.17 4.78
C VAL A 264 2.48 12.69 5.01
N PRO A 265 3.00 12.29 6.19
CA PRO A 265 3.20 10.90 6.52
C PRO A 265 1.87 10.12 6.55
N LEU A 266 1.78 9.04 5.79
CA LEU A 266 0.62 8.16 5.74
C LEU A 266 0.99 6.77 6.25
N ALA A 267 0.27 6.27 7.26
CA ALA A 267 0.61 5.01 7.95
C ALA A 267 0.24 3.74 7.16
N ILE A 268 0.29 3.78 5.84
CA ILE A 268 0.10 2.66 4.91
C ILE A 268 1.25 2.60 3.91
N GLY A 269 1.44 1.46 3.26
CA GLY A 269 2.47 1.25 2.24
C GLY A 269 1.86 0.78 0.93
N THR A 270 2.59 0.98 -0.17
CA THR A 270 2.24 0.48 -1.50
C THR A 270 3.52 0.17 -2.29
N ASP A 271 3.45 -0.76 -3.22
CA ASP A 271 4.59 -1.07 -4.11
C ASP A 271 4.80 -0.01 -5.22
N VAL A 272 3.88 0.97 -5.37
CA VAL A 272 4.09 2.18 -6.20
C VAL A 272 5.27 3.01 -5.67
N SER A 273 5.52 2.94 -4.37
CA SER A 273 6.63 3.65 -3.73
C SER A 273 7.98 3.34 -4.39
N ASP A 274 8.23 2.07 -4.73
CA ASP A 274 9.49 1.69 -5.39
C ASP A 274 9.62 2.26 -6.81
N VAL A 275 8.51 2.38 -7.54
CA VAL A 275 8.50 3.07 -8.85
C VAL A 275 8.91 4.53 -8.69
N SER A 276 8.50 5.19 -7.60
CA SER A 276 8.83 6.59 -7.32
C SER A 276 10.31 6.84 -7.05
N HIS A 277 11.11 5.79 -6.82
CA HIS A 277 12.57 5.86 -6.72
C HIS A 277 13.30 5.65 -8.05
N THR A 278 12.55 5.29 -9.09
CA THR A 278 13.10 5.09 -10.45
C THR A 278 12.74 6.26 -11.36
N VAL A 279 11.51 6.79 -11.22
CA VAL A 279 10.96 7.82 -12.10
C VAL A 279 10.06 8.79 -11.31
N PRO A 280 9.99 10.09 -11.66
CA PRO A 280 9.01 11.01 -11.08
C PRO A 280 7.61 10.42 -11.16
N THR A 281 6.98 10.20 -10.01
CA THR A 281 5.71 9.46 -9.89
C THR A 281 4.67 10.30 -9.16
N ILE A 282 3.44 10.25 -9.63
CA ILE A 282 2.29 10.88 -8.98
C ILE A 282 1.15 9.88 -8.77
N MET A 283 0.50 9.99 -7.64
CA MET A 283 -0.73 9.24 -7.33
C MET A 283 -1.86 10.22 -7.04
N LEU A 284 -3.03 9.94 -7.60
CA LEU A 284 -4.27 10.66 -7.30
C LEU A 284 -5.16 9.81 -6.42
N SER A 285 -6.11 10.44 -5.73
CA SER A 285 -7.23 9.76 -5.10
C SER A 285 -8.53 10.33 -5.64
N ALA A 286 -9.51 9.48 -5.85
CA ALA A 286 -10.85 9.88 -6.25
C ALA A 286 -11.90 9.19 -5.37
N ALA A 287 -12.98 9.93 -5.09
CA ALA A 287 -14.10 9.43 -4.32
C ALA A 287 -14.84 8.34 -5.11
N ALA A 288 -14.59 7.09 -4.77
CA ALA A 288 -15.22 5.89 -5.30
C ALA A 288 -16.14 5.22 -4.26
N MET A 289 -16.27 5.81 -3.10
CA MET A 289 -17.09 5.37 -1.96
C MET A 289 -17.46 6.57 -1.09
N CYS A 290 -18.45 6.40 -0.21
CA CYS A 290 -18.87 7.46 0.70
C CYS A 290 -17.82 7.71 1.80
N LYS A 291 -17.85 8.90 2.38
CA LYS A 291 -16.92 9.33 3.44
C LYS A 291 -16.86 8.35 4.59
N GLY A 292 -15.66 8.09 5.08
CA GLY A 292 -15.41 7.23 6.23
C GLY A 292 -15.49 5.73 5.91
N THR A 293 -15.69 5.32 4.66
CA THR A 293 -15.64 3.91 4.28
C THR A 293 -14.21 3.38 4.43
N PRO A 294 -13.95 2.41 5.33
CA PRO A 294 -12.62 1.87 5.51
C PRO A 294 -12.25 0.94 4.36
N LEU A 295 -11.00 1.01 3.90
CA LEU A 295 -10.44 0.03 2.98
C LEU A 295 -10.38 -1.37 3.63
N HIS A 296 -10.30 -2.42 2.81
CA HIS A 296 -10.31 -3.83 3.23
C HIS A 296 -11.57 -4.22 4.02
N HIS A 297 -12.68 -3.58 3.69
CA HIS A 297 -13.98 -3.77 4.33
C HIS A 297 -15.05 -4.17 3.31
N TRP A 298 -16.06 -4.93 3.73
CA TRP A 298 -17.17 -5.34 2.86
C TRP A 298 -17.93 -4.14 2.26
N ALA A 299 -18.01 -3.02 3.00
CA ALA A 299 -18.65 -1.80 2.53
C ALA A 299 -17.92 -1.16 1.34
N THR A 300 -16.58 -1.24 1.29
CA THR A 300 -15.80 -0.86 0.11
C THR A 300 -16.14 -1.76 -1.06
N THR A 301 -16.09 -3.09 -0.86
CA THR A 301 -16.43 -4.06 -1.90
C THR A 301 -17.83 -3.82 -2.49
N ALA A 302 -18.80 -3.47 -1.66
CA ALA A 302 -20.16 -3.17 -2.11
C ALA A 302 -20.21 -1.92 -3.00
N GLN A 303 -19.51 -0.86 -2.64
CA GLN A 303 -19.57 0.43 -3.34
C GLN A 303 -18.74 0.45 -4.64
N VAL A 304 -17.55 -0.16 -4.65
CA VAL A 304 -16.69 -0.15 -5.83
C VAL A 304 -17.21 -1.01 -7.00
N GLY A 305 -18.22 -1.84 -6.76
CA GLY A 305 -18.96 -2.56 -7.80
C GLY A 305 -20.16 -1.82 -8.39
N MET A 306 -20.50 -0.63 -7.84
CA MET A 306 -21.70 0.13 -8.16
C MET A 306 -21.39 1.38 -8.99
N SER A 307 -22.44 2.10 -9.40
CA SER A 307 -22.31 3.36 -10.14
C SER A 307 -21.46 4.42 -9.40
N ILE A 308 -21.47 4.41 -8.08
CA ILE A 308 -20.64 5.24 -7.21
C ILE A 308 -19.16 5.04 -7.53
N GLY A 309 -18.69 3.79 -7.47
CA GLY A 309 -17.31 3.44 -7.82
C GLY A 309 -16.97 3.81 -9.25
N GLN A 310 -17.90 3.56 -10.20
CA GLN A 310 -17.71 3.90 -11.61
C GLN A 310 -17.53 5.41 -11.82
N LYS A 311 -18.31 6.26 -11.13
CA LYS A 311 -18.19 7.71 -11.20
C LYS A 311 -16.81 8.19 -10.73
N GLY A 312 -16.33 7.69 -9.59
CA GLY A 312 -14.97 7.97 -9.12
C GLY A 312 -13.90 7.49 -10.10
N MET A 313 -14.09 6.33 -10.70
CA MET A 313 -13.19 5.77 -11.72
C MET A 313 -13.10 6.67 -12.97
N PHE A 314 -14.22 7.13 -13.49
CA PHE A 314 -14.23 8.04 -14.66
C PHE A 314 -13.57 9.38 -14.33
N TYR A 315 -13.88 9.96 -13.16
CA TYR A 315 -13.26 11.18 -12.71
C TYR A 315 -11.73 11.02 -12.58
N ALA A 316 -11.26 9.93 -11.99
CA ALA A 316 -9.83 9.65 -11.91
C ALA A 316 -9.16 9.48 -13.27
N ALA A 317 -9.83 8.80 -14.22
CA ALA A 317 -9.31 8.63 -15.57
C ALA A 317 -9.15 9.97 -16.30
N GLU A 318 -10.14 10.86 -16.19
CA GLU A 318 -10.08 12.21 -16.75
C GLU A 318 -8.96 13.04 -16.11
N CYS A 319 -8.87 13.05 -14.79
CA CYS A 319 -7.81 13.74 -14.06
C CYS A 319 -6.40 13.26 -14.46
N MET A 320 -6.21 11.95 -14.57
CA MET A 320 -4.94 11.37 -15.03
C MET A 320 -4.62 11.76 -16.47
N ALA A 321 -5.61 11.73 -17.38
CA ALA A 321 -5.41 12.07 -18.78
C ALA A 321 -5.06 13.55 -18.96
N GLU A 322 -5.76 14.47 -18.27
CA GLU A 322 -5.49 15.91 -18.36
C GLU A 322 -4.13 16.27 -17.72
N GLY A 323 -3.79 15.70 -16.55
CA GLY A 323 -2.48 15.90 -15.95
C GLY A 323 -1.35 15.37 -16.84
N ALA A 324 -1.50 14.17 -17.39
CA ALA A 324 -0.53 13.58 -18.30
C ALA A 324 -0.41 14.37 -19.61
N TRP A 325 -1.51 14.99 -20.09
CA TRP A 325 -1.49 15.90 -21.24
C TRP A 325 -0.54 17.08 -21.00
N GLN A 326 -0.49 17.63 -19.81
CA GLN A 326 0.48 18.68 -19.48
C GLN A 326 1.92 18.20 -19.62
N LEU A 327 2.19 16.97 -19.22
CA LEU A 327 3.54 16.39 -19.29
C LEU A 327 4.01 16.14 -20.73
N VAL A 328 3.12 15.71 -21.62
CA VAL A 328 3.49 15.44 -23.03
C VAL A 328 3.55 16.72 -23.88
N THR A 329 2.88 17.79 -23.47
CA THR A 329 2.82 19.04 -24.24
C THR A 329 3.74 20.14 -23.70
N LYS A 330 4.20 20.02 -22.43
CA LYS A 330 5.03 21.01 -21.74
C LYS A 330 6.31 20.38 -21.20
N PRO A 331 7.35 20.20 -22.04
CA PRO A 331 8.60 19.57 -21.62
C PRO A 331 9.27 20.22 -20.40
N GLU A 332 9.03 21.50 -20.17
CA GLU A 332 9.55 22.23 -19.01
C GLU A 332 9.03 21.68 -17.67
N ILE A 333 7.78 21.20 -17.62
CA ILE A 333 7.22 20.58 -16.41
C ILE A 333 7.94 19.27 -16.13
N LEU A 334 8.11 18.45 -17.16
CA LEU A 334 8.81 17.18 -17.03
C LEU A 334 10.27 17.34 -16.60
N ASN A 335 10.97 18.32 -17.20
CA ASN A 335 12.33 18.65 -16.82
C ASN A 335 12.43 19.11 -15.35
N ALA A 336 11.51 19.97 -14.92
CA ALA A 336 11.46 20.44 -13.53
C ALA A 336 11.16 19.27 -12.55
N ALA A 337 10.27 18.36 -12.91
CA ALA A 337 9.99 17.15 -12.11
C ALA A 337 11.22 16.26 -11.97
N TRP A 338 12.02 16.09 -13.03
CA TRP A 338 13.29 15.35 -12.98
C TRP A 338 14.36 16.09 -12.19
N ASP A 339 14.42 17.41 -12.26
CA ASP A 339 15.36 18.22 -11.47
C ASP A 339 15.07 18.12 -9.97
N GLU A 340 13.79 18.10 -9.59
CA GLU A 340 13.38 17.83 -8.21
C GLU A 340 13.74 16.40 -7.80
N PHE A 341 13.40 15.42 -8.64
CA PHE A 341 13.67 14.01 -8.40
C PHE A 341 15.15 13.73 -8.09
N ARG A 342 16.07 14.35 -8.81
CA ARG A 342 17.52 14.18 -8.62
C ARG A 342 18.04 14.86 -7.36
N LYS A 343 17.38 15.92 -6.85
CA LYS A 343 17.81 16.65 -5.64
C LYS A 343 17.45 15.91 -4.36
N THR A 344 16.53 14.96 -4.43
CA THR A 344 16.05 14.19 -3.28
C THR A 344 16.76 12.81 -3.16
N GLU A 345 17.86 12.59 -3.88
CA GLU A 345 18.77 11.44 -3.73
C GLU A 345 19.81 11.68 -2.55
#